data_dd7c942b9ef2ba389efb094b94a62f1b
#
_entry.id   dd7c942b9ef2ba389efb094b94a62f1b
#
_cell.length_a   1.000
_cell.length_b   1.000
_cell.length_c   1.000
_cell.angle_alpha   90.00
_cell.angle_beta   90.00
_cell.angle_gamma   90.00
#
_symmetry.space_group_name_H-M   'P 1'
#
loop_
_entity.id
_entity.type
_entity.pdbx_description
1 polymer ?
#
loop_
_entity_poly.entity_id
_entity_poly.type
_entity_poly.pdbx_seq_one_letter_code
_entity_poly.pdbx_strand_id
1 'polypeptide(L)'
;MDTASREASSHDAVRTVTRALATEAVHAGRDDLARQGLHAPPIDLSTTYPSHDSRGEAARIDAFATTGAEPDGPPVYGRLGNPTVARFETALARLEGTEAAVAFASGMAALSAVLLVRSSLGLRHVVAVRPLYGCSDHLLTAGLLGSEVTWTDPAGIADALRPDTGLVMVESPANPTLAELDLRAVAHACGSVPLLADNTFATPVLQRPVEHGARLVLHSATKYLGGHGDVMAGVVACDEEFAGRLRQVRFATGGVLHPLAGYLLLRGLATLPVRVRAASANAAELAGRLAADPRVARVHYPRIGGAMIAFEVYGDPHEVIGGVRLITPAVSLGSVDTLIQHPASISHRIVDAEDRRGAGVSDRLLRLSVGLEDVEDLWQDLDRSLGERRGTMSRTVRPAGVRDSKGVSL
;
A
#
# COMPACT_ATOMS: atom_id res chain seq x y z
N MET A 1 -53.92 11.93 -43.25
CA MET A 1 -53.75 10.60 -42.63
C MET A 1 -52.39 10.58 -42.03
N ASP A 2 -52.45 10.77 -40.76
CA ASP A 2 -51.32 10.94 -39.86
C ASP A 2 -50.72 9.59 -39.52
N THR A 3 -49.42 9.41 -39.74
CA THR A 3 -48.67 8.32 -39.12
C THR A 3 -47.51 8.93 -38.36
N ALA A 4 -47.82 9.29 -37.12
CA ALA A 4 -46.83 9.70 -36.15
C ALA A 4 -45.91 8.51 -35.78
N SER A 5 -44.66 8.63 -36.16
CA SER A 5 -43.57 7.78 -35.68
C SER A 5 -43.37 7.96 -34.19
N ARG A 6 -43.65 6.90 -33.43
CA ARG A 6 -43.24 6.77 -32.03
C ARG A 6 -41.77 6.35 -31.97
N GLU A 7 -40.91 7.30 -31.79
CA GLU A 7 -39.56 7.03 -31.26
C GLU A 7 -39.68 6.66 -29.79
N ALA A 8 -39.48 5.39 -29.50
CA ALA A 8 -39.36 4.90 -28.17
C ALA A 8 -37.94 5.21 -27.64
N SER A 9 -37.83 6.23 -26.85
CA SER A 9 -36.66 6.50 -26.01
C SER A 9 -36.54 5.39 -24.93
N SER A 10 -35.83 4.32 -25.24
CA SER A 10 -35.43 3.35 -24.23
C SER A 10 -34.16 3.86 -23.53
N HIS A 11 -34.31 4.70 -22.53
CA HIS A 11 -33.31 4.84 -21.50
C HIS A 11 -33.39 3.58 -20.61
N ASP A 12 -32.71 2.52 -21.04
CA ASP A 12 -32.37 1.42 -20.19
C ASP A 12 -31.38 1.96 -19.14
N ALA A 13 -31.92 2.35 -18.00
CA ALA A 13 -31.16 2.54 -16.78
C ALA A 13 -30.55 1.18 -16.44
N VAL A 14 -29.30 0.96 -16.87
CA VAL A 14 -28.50 -0.19 -16.43
C VAL A 14 -28.46 -0.14 -14.91
N ARG A 15 -29.26 -0.98 -14.26
CA ARG A 15 -29.14 -1.23 -12.84
C ARG A 15 -27.71 -1.68 -12.60
N THR A 16 -26.92 -0.81 -11.99
CA THR A 16 -25.56 -1.12 -11.58
C THR A 16 -25.64 -2.24 -10.53
N VAL A 17 -25.51 -3.47 -10.97
CA VAL A 17 -25.41 -4.62 -10.09
C VAL A 17 -24.08 -4.46 -9.37
N THR A 18 -24.11 -4.19 -8.07
CA THR A 18 -22.91 -4.16 -7.23
C THR A 18 -22.33 -5.56 -7.20
N ARG A 19 -21.25 -5.80 -7.94
CA ARG A 19 -20.57 -7.07 -8.00
C ARG A 19 -19.72 -7.29 -6.74
N ALA A 20 -19.57 -8.55 -6.34
CA ALA A 20 -18.61 -8.90 -5.30
C ALA A 20 -17.17 -8.56 -5.75
N LEU A 21 -16.31 -8.17 -4.81
CA LEU A 21 -14.94 -7.74 -5.06
C LEU A 21 -14.15 -8.71 -5.97
N ALA A 22 -14.28 -10.02 -5.75
CA ALA A 22 -13.56 -11.02 -6.54
C ALA A 22 -14.04 -11.05 -8.01
N THR A 23 -15.33 -10.81 -8.26
CA THR A 23 -15.88 -10.67 -9.61
C THR A 23 -15.39 -9.38 -10.26
N GLU A 24 -15.41 -8.28 -9.50
CA GLU A 24 -14.93 -6.98 -9.99
C GLU A 24 -13.44 -7.05 -10.34
N ALA A 25 -12.60 -7.69 -9.52
CA ALA A 25 -11.18 -7.86 -9.80
C ALA A 25 -10.89 -8.56 -11.14
N VAL A 26 -11.76 -9.50 -11.56
CA VAL A 26 -11.61 -10.21 -12.84
C VAL A 26 -12.08 -9.37 -14.03
N HIS A 27 -13.09 -8.53 -13.85
CA HIS A 27 -13.80 -7.87 -14.97
C HIS A 27 -13.50 -6.39 -15.13
N ALA A 28 -13.11 -5.68 -14.07
CA ALA A 28 -12.83 -4.24 -14.13
C ALA A 28 -11.70 -3.91 -15.13
N GLY A 29 -11.86 -2.80 -15.85
CA GLY A 29 -10.94 -2.37 -16.90
C GLY A 29 -10.98 -3.19 -18.19
N ARG A 30 -12.02 -4.03 -18.39
CA ARG A 30 -12.20 -4.93 -19.55
C ARG A 30 -13.54 -4.74 -20.26
N ASP A 31 -14.32 -3.71 -19.94
CA ASP A 31 -15.71 -3.57 -20.37
C ASP A 31 -15.88 -3.41 -21.90
N ASP A 32 -14.84 -2.93 -22.58
CA ASP A 32 -14.85 -2.68 -24.04
C ASP A 32 -14.25 -3.80 -24.90
N LEU A 33 -13.61 -4.80 -24.27
CA LEU A 33 -12.86 -5.85 -25.00
C LEU A 33 -13.76 -6.63 -25.95
N ALA A 34 -14.98 -6.98 -25.54
CA ALA A 34 -15.92 -7.70 -26.38
C ALA A 34 -16.28 -6.92 -27.65
N ARG A 35 -16.44 -5.59 -27.55
CA ARG A 35 -16.69 -4.72 -28.71
C ARG A 35 -15.50 -4.65 -29.65
N GLN A 36 -14.30 -4.81 -29.15
CA GLN A 36 -13.07 -4.87 -29.93
C GLN A 36 -12.76 -6.27 -30.50
N GLY A 37 -13.59 -7.29 -30.19
CA GLY A 37 -13.33 -8.67 -30.57
C GLY A 37 -12.14 -9.30 -29.82
N LEU A 38 -11.79 -8.76 -28.63
CA LEU A 38 -10.64 -9.19 -27.84
C LEU A 38 -11.11 -9.92 -26.57
N HIS A 39 -10.30 -10.88 -26.12
CA HIS A 39 -10.48 -11.52 -24.82
C HIS A 39 -9.42 -11.02 -23.81
N ALA A 40 -8.17 -10.85 -24.23
CA ALA A 40 -7.11 -10.27 -23.41
C ALA A 40 -6.94 -8.76 -23.70
N PRO A 41 -6.64 -7.95 -22.68
CA PRO A 41 -6.37 -6.52 -22.89
C PRO A 41 -5.19 -6.31 -23.84
N PRO A 42 -5.27 -5.41 -24.81
CA PRO A 42 -4.14 -5.05 -25.66
C PRO A 42 -3.11 -4.22 -24.90
N ILE A 43 -1.86 -4.27 -25.35
CA ILE A 43 -0.77 -3.44 -24.85
C ILE A 43 -0.47 -2.37 -25.91
N ASP A 44 -0.75 -1.11 -25.60
CA ASP A 44 -0.38 0.03 -26.42
C ASP A 44 0.93 0.63 -25.92
N LEU A 45 1.99 0.49 -26.71
CA LEU A 45 3.32 1.03 -26.42
C LEU A 45 3.59 2.37 -27.14
N SER A 46 2.59 2.95 -27.80
CA SER A 46 2.74 4.20 -28.53
C SER A 46 3.12 5.36 -27.59
N THR A 47 4.15 6.09 -27.96
CA THR A 47 4.54 7.34 -27.27
C THR A 47 3.84 8.54 -27.87
N THR A 48 3.49 8.47 -29.15
CA THR A 48 2.79 9.51 -29.92
C THR A 48 1.70 8.88 -30.75
N TYR A 49 0.68 9.67 -31.06
CA TYR A 49 -0.49 9.22 -31.81
C TYR A 49 -0.69 10.10 -33.03
N PRO A 50 -1.00 9.52 -34.22
CA PRO A 50 -1.26 10.31 -35.42
C PRO A 50 -2.44 11.26 -35.23
N SER A 51 -2.26 12.50 -35.65
CA SER A 51 -3.32 13.51 -35.62
C SER A 51 -3.80 13.82 -37.03
N HIS A 52 -5.12 13.86 -37.18
CA HIS A 52 -5.81 14.32 -38.39
C HIS A 52 -6.70 15.52 -38.09
N ASP A 53 -6.80 15.97 -36.83
CA ASP A 53 -7.60 17.11 -36.38
C ASP A 53 -6.82 17.94 -35.35
N SER A 54 -5.94 18.78 -35.81
CA SER A 54 -5.12 19.64 -34.94
C SER A 54 -5.92 20.64 -34.09
N ARG A 55 -7.14 21.04 -34.54
CA ARG A 55 -8.00 21.93 -33.73
C ARG A 55 -8.68 21.18 -32.62
N GLY A 56 -9.18 19.98 -32.87
CA GLY A 56 -9.73 19.11 -31.84
C GLY A 56 -8.67 18.68 -30.81
N GLU A 57 -7.45 18.44 -31.27
CA GLU A 57 -6.33 18.19 -30.35
C GLU A 57 -6.00 19.38 -29.43
N ALA A 58 -5.92 20.58 -30.00
CA ALA A 58 -5.69 21.78 -29.22
C ALA A 58 -6.78 21.93 -28.13
N ALA A 59 -8.05 21.76 -28.50
CA ALA A 59 -9.16 21.82 -27.54
C ALA A 59 -9.06 20.74 -26.44
N ARG A 60 -8.62 19.53 -26.75
CA ARG A 60 -8.39 18.46 -25.76
C ARG A 60 -7.23 18.80 -24.82
N ILE A 61 -6.14 19.35 -25.35
CA ILE A 61 -5.01 19.79 -24.54
C ILE A 61 -5.41 20.96 -23.62
N ASP A 62 -6.19 21.92 -24.10
CA ASP A 62 -6.71 23.03 -23.31
C ASP A 62 -7.65 22.53 -22.19
N ALA A 63 -8.53 21.59 -22.48
CA ALA A 63 -9.38 20.96 -21.47
C ALA A 63 -8.55 20.23 -20.40
N PHE A 64 -7.56 19.43 -20.81
CA PHE A 64 -6.62 18.79 -19.88
C PHE A 64 -5.85 19.80 -19.02
N ALA A 65 -5.33 20.86 -19.64
CA ALA A 65 -4.59 21.90 -18.92
C ALA A 65 -5.46 22.61 -17.87
N THR A 66 -6.76 22.74 -18.15
CA THR A 66 -7.72 23.42 -17.26
C THR A 66 -8.20 22.50 -16.13
N THR A 67 -8.58 21.29 -16.43
CA THR A 67 -9.26 20.37 -15.48
C THR A 67 -8.44 19.13 -15.12
N GLY A 68 -7.43 18.77 -15.91
CA GLY A 68 -6.73 17.49 -15.81
C GLY A 68 -7.58 16.29 -16.20
N ALA A 69 -8.78 16.50 -16.74
CA ALA A 69 -9.62 15.41 -17.25
C ALA A 69 -8.91 14.68 -18.39
N GLU A 70 -9.11 13.36 -18.46
CA GLU A 70 -8.61 12.61 -19.60
C GLU A 70 -9.32 13.09 -20.87
N PRO A 71 -8.56 13.35 -21.96
CA PRO A 71 -9.17 13.83 -23.19
C PRO A 71 -10.10 12.77 -23.78
N ASP A 72 -11.32 13.16 -24.13
CA ASP A 72 -12.22 12.34 -24.94
C ASP A 72 -11.64 12.11 -26.34
N GLY A 73 -11.72 10.88 -26.85
CA GLY A 73 -11.26 10.50 -28.17
C GLY A 73 -9.84 9.91 -28.18
N PRO A 74 -9.17 9.88 -29.36
CA PRO A 74 -7.84 9.28 -29.48
C PRO A 74 -6.81 9.97 -28.59
N PRO A 75 -5.88 9.25 -28.01
CA PRO A 75 -4.75 9.84 -27.29
C PRO A 75 -3.97 10.81 -28.18
N VAL A 76 -3.32 11.80 -27.56
CA VAL A 76 -2.47 12.77 -28.26
C VAL A 76 -1.00 12.43 -28.07
N TYR A 77 -0.59 12.15 -26.84
CA TYR A 77 0.77 11.83 -26.46
C TYR A 77 0.78 10.99 -25.19
N GLY A 78 1.64 9.96 -25.14
CA GLY A 78 1.66 8.97 -24.05
C GLY A 78 1.87 9.52 -22.62
N ARG A 79 2.42 10.73 -22.47
CA ARG A 79 2.54 11.38 -21.17
C ARG A 79 1.23 12.02 -20.67
N LEU A 80 0.31 12.37 -21.60
CA LEU A 80 -1.03 12.83 -21.25
C LEU A 80 -1.92 11.68 -20.77
N GLY A 81 -1.81 10.52 -21.40
CA GLY A 81 -2.55 9.31 -21.07
C GLY A 81 -2.13 8.14 -21.95
N ASN A 82 -2.40 6.92 -21.48
CA ASN A 82 -2.15 5.69 -22.24
C ASN A 82 -3.28 4.68 -22.00
N PRO A 83 -3.89 4.11 -23.06
CA PRO A 83 -5.07 3.23 -22.91
C PRO A 83 -4.81 1.98 -22.05
N THR A 84 -3.58 1.44 -22.07
CA THR A 84 -3.22 0.27 -21.24
C THR A 84 -3.15 0.63 -19.78
N VAL A 85 -2.57 1.79 -19.44
CA VAL A 85 -2.49 2.29 -18.06
C VAL A 85 -3.89 2.65 -17.53
N ALA A 86 -4.72 3.31 -18.35
CA ALA A 86 -6.09 3.69 -18.00
C ALA A 86 -6.95 2.49 -17.58
N ARG A 87 -6.74 1.32 -18.19
CA ARG A 87 -7.43 0.08 -17.78
C ARG A 87 -7.11 -0.33 -16.35
N PHE A 88 -5.86 -0.22 -15.95
CA PHE A 88 -5.44 -0.50 -14.56
C PHE A 88 -6.01 0.55 -13.60
N GLU A 89 -5.96 1.83 -13.95
CA GLU A 89 -6.51 2.93 -13.16
C GLU A 89 -8.01 2.73 -12.92
N THR A 90 -8.77 2.46 -13.99
CA THR A 90 -10.21 2.15 -13.91
C THR A 90 -10.50 0.93 -13.03
N ALA A 91 -9.70 -0.14 -13.17
CA ALA A 91 -9.90 -1.35 -12.40
C ALA A 91 -9.66 -1.10 -10.90
N LEU A 92 -8.59 -0.39 -10.55
CA LEU A 92 -8.29 -0.10 -9.15
C LEU A 92 -9.31 0.86 -8.53
N ALA A 93 -9.75 1.91 -9.24
CA ALA A 93 -10.78 2.80 -8.76
C ALA A 93 -12.05 2.04 -8.35
N ARG A 94 -12.49 1.09 -9.17
CA ARG A 94 -13.64 0.23 -8.85
C ARG A 94 -13.40 -0.67 -7.63
N LEU A 95 -12.20 -1.22 -7.48
CA LEU A 95 -11.86 -2.08 -6.34
C LEU A 95 -11.81 -1.29 -5.03
N GLU A 96 -11.26 -0.08 -5.04
CA GLU A 96 -11.23 0.82 -3.87
C GLU A 96 -12.58 1.51 -3.61
N GLY A 97 -13.46 1.58 -4.62
CA GLY A 97 -14.75 2.27 -4.50
C GLY A 97 -14.63 3.79 -4.66
N THR A 98 -13.66 4.26 -5.44
CA THR A 98 -13.43 5.67 -5.76
C THR A 98 -13.90 6.01 -7.18
N GLU A 99 -14.02 7.31 -7.47
CA GLU A 99 -14.38 7.78 -8.81
C GLU A 99 -13.26 7.56 -9.81
N ALA A 100 -12.00 7.76 -9.38
CA ALA A 100 -10.82 7.66 -10.22
C ALA A 100 -9.62 7.06 -9.46
N ALA A 101 -8.61 6.65 -10.23
CA ALA A 101 -7.27 6.36 -9.75
C ALA A 101 -6.24 6.92 -10.74
N VAL A 102 -5.08 7.33 -10.25
CA VAL A 102 -3.99 7.86 -11.08
C VAL A 102 -2.69 7.12 -10.75
N ALA A 103 -2.12 6.47 -11.77
CA ALA A 103 -0.93 5.64 -11.65
C ALA A 103 0.36 6.41 -11.94
N PHE A 104 1.42 6.03 -11.25
CA PHE A 104 2.74 6.63 -11.29
C PHE A 104 3.83 5.57 -11.36
N ALA A 105 5.05 5.96 -11.70
CA ALA A 105 6.20 5.07 -11.82
C ALA A 105 6.60 4.37 -10.49
N SER A 106 6.20 4.89 -9.33
CA SER A 106 6.44 4.29 -8.01
C SER A 106 5.48 4.83 -6.95
N GLY A 107 5.38 4.15 -5.79
CA GLY A 107 4.62 4.65 -4.65
C GLY A 107 5.12 6.02 -4.16
N MET A 108 6.43 6.23 -4.17
CA MET A 108 7.02 7.52 -3.80
C MET A 108 6.68 8.62 -4.82
N ALA A 109 6.64 8.31 -6.12
CA ALA A 109 6.18 9.27 -7.14
C ALA A 109 4.70 9.64 -6.94
N ALA A 110 3.87 8.67 -6.56
CA ALA A 110 2.45 8.89 -6.23
C ALA A 110 2.29 9.80 -5.01
N LEU A 111 3.00 9.53 -3.90
CA LEU A 111 3.00 10.37 -2.71
C LEU A 111 3.52 11.78 -3.01
N SER A 112 4.63 11.88 -3.74
CA SER A 112 5.20 13.17 -4.15
C SER A 112 4.20 14.00 -4.96
N ALA A 113 3.44 13.37 -5.85
CA ALA A 113 2.41 14.05 -6.62
C ALA A 113 1.29 14.61 -5.74
N VAL A 114 0.84 13.88 -4.71
CA VAL A 114 -0.13 14.38 -3.72
C VAL A 114 0.40 15.61 -3.00
N LEU A 115 1.64 15.55 -2.52
CA LEU A 115 2.27 16.68 -1.81
C LEU A 115 2.43 17.91 -2.73
N LEU A 116 2.81 17.71 -3.99
CA LEU A 116 2.91 18.79 -4.98
C LEU A 116 1.54 19.42 -5.30
N VAL A 117 0.48 18.62 -5.42
CA VAL A 117 -0.90 19.14 -5.55
C VAL A 117 -1.26 20.00 -4.35
N ARG A 118 -1.01 19.56 -3.13
CA ARG A 118 -1.32 20.35 -1.92
C ARG A 118 -0.49 21.62 -1.85
N SER A 119 0.80 21.53 -2.14
CA SER A 119 1.71 22.67 -2.18
C SER A 119 1.30 23.72 -3.22
N SER A 120 0.83 23.31 -4.41
CA SER A 120 0.36 24.24 -5.45
C SER A 120 -0.89 25.03 -5.03
N LEU A 121 -1.63 24.53 -4.05
CA LEU A 121 -2.78 25.20 -3.44
C LEU A 121 -2.39 26.08 -2.22
N GLY A 122 -1.10 26.21 -1.92
CA GLY A 122 -0.60 26.93 -0.74
C GLY A 122 -0.73 26.16 0.58
N LEU A 123 -1.16 24.88 0.53
CA LEU A 123 -1.42 24.03 1.69
C LEU A 123 -0.23 23.08 1.90
N ARG A 124 0.83 23.58 2.54
CA ARG A 124 2.10 22.85 2.66
C ARG A 124 2.27 22.05 3.93
N HIS A 125 1.44 22.31 4.94
CA HIS A 125 1.52 21.59 6.21
C HIS A 125 0.86 20.22 6.10
N VAL A 126 1.53 19.20 6.65
CA VAL A 126 1.09 17.81 6.72
C VAL A 126 1.06 17.38 8.17
N VAL A 127 -0.04 16.83 8.64
CA VAL A 127 -0.10 16.09 9.91
C VAL A 127 0.08 14.61 9.61
N ALA A 128 1.01 13.96 10.28
CA ALA A 128 1.30 12.56 10.01
C ALA A 128 1.42 11.73 11.30
N VAL A 129 1.03 10.46 11.23
CA VAL A 129 1.09 9.50 12.35
C VAL A 129 2.16 8.45 12.06
N ARG A 130 3.13 8.31 12.96
CA ARG A 130 4.15 7.25 12.88
C ARG A 130 3.65 5.93 13.44
N PRO A 131 4.18 4.77 12.97
CA PRO A 131 5.18 4.66 11.90
C PRO A 131 4.55 4.80 10.50
N LEU A 132 5.34 5.28 9.56
CA LEU A 132 5.09 5.23 8.12
C LEU A 132 6.23 4.45 7.44
N TYR A 133 6.04 4.10 6.18
CA TYR A 133 7.15 3.60 5.37
C TYR A 133 8.36 4.55 5.43
N GLY A 134 9.57 4.00 5.66
CA GLY A 134 10.75 4.82 5.98
C GLY A 134 11.07 5.92 4.97
N CYS A 135 10.84 5.69 3.66
CA CYS A 135 11.05 6.77 2.69
C CYS A 135 9.94 7.83 2.73
N SER A 136 8.71 7.47 3.12
CA SER A 136 7.62 8.45 3.33
C SER A 136 7.91 9.32 4.54
N ASP A 137 8.36 8.73 5.65
CA ASP A 137 8.80 9.44 6.84
C ASP A 137 9.94 10.41 6.50
N HIS A 138 10.98 9.92 5.82
CA HIS A 138 12.13 10.74 5.42
C HIS A 138 11.73 11.90 4.47
N LEU A 139 10.87 11.64 3.49
CA LEU A 139 10.39 12.66 2.55
C LEU A 139 9.72 13.82 3.29
N LEU A 140 8.88 13.50 4.28
CA LEU A 140 8.16 14.48 5.09
C LEU A 140 9.10 15.19 6.07
N THR A 141 9.92 14.44 6.82
CA THR A 141 10.84 14.99 7.83
C THR A 141 11.90 15.90 7.22
N ALA A 142 12.44 15.53 6.06
CA ALA A 142 13.45 16.34 5.35
C ALA A 142 12.85 17.54 4.58
N GLY A 143 11.53 17.62 4.43
CA GLY A 143 10.86 18.69 3.72
C GLY A 143 11.28 18.83 2.25
N LEU A 144 11.67 17.73 1.60
CA LEU A 144 12.29 17.73 0.27
C LEU A 144 11.44 18.39 -0.83
N LEU A 145 10.11 18.41 -0.65
CA LEU A 145 9.16 19.03 -1.58
C LEU A 145 8.56 20.33 -1.04
N GLY A 146 9.21 20.92 -0.03
CA GLY A 146 8.76 22.16 0.61
C GLY A 146 7.51 21.98 1.49
N SER A 147 7.20 20.75 1.90
CA SER A 147 6.18 20.45 2.90
C SER A 147 6.77 20.58 4.32
N GLU A 148 5.92 20.99 5.26
CA GLU A 148 6.21 20.98 6.69
C GLU A 148 5.41 19.86 7.34
N VAL A 149 6.00 19.09 8.25
CA VAL A 149 5.29 18.00 8.93
C VAL A 149 5.17 18.24 10.43
N THR A 150 3.98 17.98 10.96
CA THR A 150 3.77 17.77 12.40
C THR A 150 3.50 16.29 12.63
N TRP A 151 4.38 15.65 13.39
CA TRP A 151 4.21 14.27 13.82
C TRP A 151 3.35 14.24 15.08
N THR A 152 2.35 13.36 15.11
CA THR A 152 1.45 13.18 16.24
C THR A 152 1.02 11.72 16.40
N ASP A 153 0.39 11.40 17.49
CA ASP A 153 -0.40 10.18 17.63
C ASP A 153 -1.83 10.39 17.08
N PRO A 154 -2.64 9.33 16.92
CA PRO A 154 -3.99 9.45 16.39
C PRO A 154 -4.91 10.37 17.21
N ALA A 155 -4.71 10.48 18.53
CA ALA A 155 -5.52 11.32 19.40
C ALA A 155 -5.21 12.81 19.25
N GLY A 156 -3.94 13.15 18.92
CA GLY A 156 -3.49 14.53 18.75
C GLY A 156 -3.73 15.12 17.36
N ILE A 157 -4.34 14.39 16.40
CA ILE A 157 -4.54 14.88 15.02
C ILE A 157 -5.29 16.20 15.00
N ALA A 158 -6.43 16.31 15.71
CA ALA A 158 -7.26 17.51 15.69
C ALA A 158 -6.52 18.75 16.21
N ASP A 159 -5.70 18.59 17.25
CA ASP A 159 -4.92 19.68 17.86
C ASP A 159 -3.71 20.10 16.99
N ALA A 160 -3.23 19.18 16.11
CA ALA A 160 -2.14 19.45 15.20
C ALA A 160 -2.55 20.19 13.91
N LEU A 161 -3.87 20.31 13.65
CA LEU A 161 -4.36 20.99 12.45
C LEU A 161 -4.11 22.50 12.51
N ARG A 162 -3.68 23.06 11.36
CA ARG A 162 -3.45 24.48 11.14
C ARG A 162 -4.30 24.97 9.96
N PRO A 163 -4.48 26.29 9.78
CA PRO A 163 -5.19 26.83 8.61
C PRO A 163 -4.56 26.45 7.26
N ASP A 164 -3.25 26.20 7.22
CA ASP A 164 -2.51 25.78 6.04
C ASP A 164 -2.28 24.25 5.98
N THR A 165 -2.92 23.48 6.87
CA THR A 165 -2.84 22.01 6.80
C THR A 165 -3.51 21.50 5.53
N GLY A 166 -2.71 20.90 4.68
CA GLY A 166 -3.15 20.37 3.40
C GLY A 166 -3.52 18.89 3.41
N LEU A 167 -2.98 18.13 4.37
CA LEU A 167 -3.09 16.68 4.36
C LEU A 167 -2.93 16.12 5.77
N VAL A 168 -3.72 15.11 6.09
CA VAL A 168 -3.40 14.15 7.16
C VAL A 168 -2.99 12.85 6.51
N MET A 169 -1.87 12.26 6.94
CA MET A 169 -1.34 11.03 6.36
C MET A 169 -1.16 9.94 7.42
N VAL A 170 -1.70 8.77 7.12
CA VAL A 170 -1.58 7.56 7.95
C VAL A 170 -1.28 6.33 7.11
N GLU A 171 -0.78 5.27 7.75
CA GLU A 171 -0.61 3.93 7.19
C GLU A 171 -1.27 2.91 8.11
N SER A 172 -2.17 2.08 7.58
CA SER A 172 -2.90 1.09 8.38
C SER A 172 -3.26 -0.15 7.55
N PRO A 173 -2.72 -1.35 7.93
CA PRO A 173 -1.73 -1.59 8.99
C PRO A 173 -0.39 -0.92 8.70
N ALA A 174 0.27 -0.41 9.73
CA ALA A 174 1.46 0.40 9.62
C ALA A 174 2.74 -0.43 9.43
N ASN A 175 3.62 -0.05 8.53
CA ASN A 175 4.91 -0.68 8.31
C ASN A 175 5.97 -0.12 9.27
N PRO A 176 6.69 -0.95 10.02
CA PRO A 176 6.71 -2.40 9.99
C PRO A 176 5.96 -3.04 11.18
N THR A 177 5.39 -2.26 12.08
CA THR A 177 4.83 -2.72 13.36
C THR A 177 3.48 -3.40 13.23
N LEU A 178 2.82 -3.27 12.08
CA LEU A 178 1.49 -3.78 11.76
C LEU A 178 0.38 -3.22 12.68
N ALA A 179 0.63 -2.08 13.32
CA ALA A 179 -0.38 -1.37 14.09
C ALA A 179 -1.54 -0.95 13.21
N GLU A 180 -2.75 -1.18 13.71
CA GLU A 180 -3.99 -0.80 13.04
C GLU A 180 -4.54 0.49 13.62
N LEU A 181 -5.09 1.33 12.76
CA LEU A 181 -5.79 2.55 13.15
C LEU A 181 -7.29 2.40 12.91
N ASP A 182 -8.10 3.00 13.78
CA ASP A 182 -9.51 3.24 13.47
C ASP A 182 -9.60 4.39 12.46
N LEU A 183 -9.64 4.06 11.18
CA LEU A 183 -9.66 5.05 10.09
C LEU A 183 -10.89 5.97 10.17
N ARG A 184 -12.01 5.50 10.73
CA ARG A 184 -13.21 6.34 10.91
C ARG A 184 -12.98 7.40 11.98
N ALA A 185 -12.38 7.02 13.09
CA ALA A 185 -12.01 7.97 14.15
C ALA A 185 -10.97 8.98 13.64
N VAL A 186 -9.96 8.50 12.90
CA VAL A 186 -8.94 9.35 12.25
C VAL A 186 -9.60 10.33 11.28
N ALA A 187 -10.46 9.87 10.37
CA ALA A 187 -11.15 10.72 9.41
C ALA A 187 -12.01 11.79 10.11
N HIS A 188 -12.66 11.43 11.21
CA HIS A 188 -13.41 12.39 12.03
C HIS A 188 -12.49 13.48 12.61
N ALA A 189 -11.33 13.09 13.14
CA ALA A 189 -10.35 14.04 13.70
C ALA A 189 -9.75 14.98 12.63
N CYS A 190 -9.72 14.57 11.36
CA CYS A 190 -9.23 15.41 10.25
C CYS A 190 -10.18 16.59 9.92
N GLY A 191 -11.43 16.57 10.33
CA GLY A 191 -12.41 17.59 9.95
C GLY A 191 -12.57 17.72 8.43
N SER A 192 -12.28 18.89 7.88
CA SER A 192 -12.32 19.14 6.42
C SER A 192 -11.01 18.83 5.70
N VAL A 193 -9.92 18.58 6.42
CA VAL A 193 -8.62 18.25 5.83
C VAL A 193 -8.67 16.83 5.26
N PRO A 194 -8.24 16.61 4.01
CA PRO A 194 -8.27 15.28 3.42
C PRO A 194 -7.33 14.31 4.14
N LEU A 195 -7.89 13.12 4.45
CA LEU A 195 -7.12 11.99 4.95
C LEU A 195 -6.58 11.18 3.77
N LEU A 196 -5.26 10.99 3.72
CA LEU A 196 -4.59 10.00 2.89
C LEU A 196 -4.26 8.78 3.74
N ALA A 197 -4.80 7.64 3.33
CA ALA A 197 -4.46 6.34 3.92
C ALA A 197 -3.58 5.54 2.94
N ASP A 198 -2.37 5.18 3.37
CA ASP A 198 -1.59 4.17 2.65
C ASP A 198 -2.16 2.79 2.95
N ASN A 199 -2.80 2.19 1.95
CA ASN A 199 -3.51 0.90 2.02
C ASN A 199 -2.70 -0.25 1.40
N THR A 200 -1.39 -0.06 1.24
CA THR A 200 -0.51 -1.02 0.56
C THR A 200 -0.56 -2.41 1.19
N PHE A 201 -0.63 -2.52 2.52
CA PHE A 201 -0.61 -3.80 3.24
C PHE A 201 -1.98 -4.50 3.23
N ALA A 202 -3.07 -3.76 3.45
CA ALA A 202 -4.40 -4.32 3.49
C ALA A 202 -4.95 -4.64 2.09
N THR A 203 -4.65 -3.83 1.10
CA THR A 203 -5.27 -3.89 -0.23
C THR A 203 -6.80 -3.71 -0.16
N PRO A 204 -7.51 -3.47 -1.27
CA PRO A 204 -8.98 -3.42 -1.25
C PRO A 204 -9.65 -4.75 -0.87
N VAL A 205 -8.86 -5.83 -0.74
CA VAL A 205 -9.40 -7.14 -0.33
C VAL A 205 -9.74 -7.18 1.16
N LEU A 206 -8.95 -6.53 2.01
CA LEU A 206 -9.13 -6.54 3.46
C LEU A 206 -9.72 -5.23 3.98
N GLN A 207 -9.43 -4.10 3.35
CA GLN A 207 -9.85 -2.78 3.79
C GLN A 207 -10.03 -1.84 2.60
N ARG A 208 -11.09 -1.05 2.62
CA ARG A 208 -11.32 0.08 1.71
C ARG A 208 -11.40 1.37 2.53
N PRO A 209 -10.33 2.16 2.59
CA PRO A 209 -10.25 3.34 3.44
C PRO A 209 -11.33 4.39 3.16
N VAL A 210 -11.83 4.47 1.92
CA VAL A 210 -12.93 5.40 1.55
C VAL A 210 -14.23 5.11 2.28
N GLU A 211 -14.50 3.85 2.63
CA GLU A 211 -15.67 3.45 3.42
C GLU A 211 -15.57 3.93 4.88
N HIS A 212 -14.39 4.36 5.28
CA HIS A 212 -14.05 4.89 6.60
C HIS A 212 -13.75 6.40 6.60
N GLY A 213 -13.96 7.09 5.47
CA GLY A 213 -13.82 8.54 5.36
C GLY A 213 -12.48 9.04 4.82
N ALA A 214 -11.57 8.17 4.41
CA ALA A 214 -10.37 8.61 3.68
C ALA A 214 -10.78 9.17 2.30
N ARG A 215 -10.18 10.28 1.91
CA ARG A 215 -10.41 10.88 0.58
C ARG A 215 -9.37 10.46 -0.44
N LEU A 216 -8.20 10.06 0.02
CA LEU A 216 -7.08 9.62 -0.82
C LEU A 216 -6.60 8.26 -0.33
N VAL A 217 -6.50 7.28 -1.23
CA VAL A 217 -5.97 5.96 -0.94
C VAL A 217 -4.70 5.76 -1.75
N LEU A 218 -3.57 5.66 -1.05
CA LEU A 218 -2.27 5.43 -1.67
C LEU A 218 -1.95 3.94 -1.68
N HIS A 219 -1.37 3.47 -2.77
CA HIS A 219 -0.71 2.16 -2.83
C HIS A 219 0.67 2.24 -3.47
N SER A 220 1.63 1.57 -2.89
CA SER A 220 2.74 1.03 -3.66
C SER A 220 2.23 -0.16 -4.45
N ALA A 221 1.85 0.07 -5.71
CA ALA A 221 1.32 -0.99 -6.58
C ALA A 221 2.39 -2.05 -6.94
N THR A 222 3.66 -1.76 -6.66
CA THR A 222 4.80 -2.68 -6.67
C THR A 222 4.56 -3.93 -5.83
N LYS A 223 3.72 -3.82 -4.79
CA LYS A 223 3.49 -4.85 -3.77
C LYS A 223 2.36 -5.79 -4.20
N TYR A 224 1.39 -6.04 -3.34
CA TYR A 224 0.28 -6.97 -3.59
C TYR A 224 -0.50 -6.75 -4.88
N LEU A 225 -0.66 -5.48 -5.34
CA LEU A 225 -1.41 -5.21 -6.57
C LEU A 225 -0.72 -5.85 -7.79
N GLY A 226 0.60 -5.70 -7.94
CA GLY A 226 1.40 -6.45 -8.91
C GLY A 226 1.53 -7.92 -8.52
N GLY A 227 2.00 -8.17 -7.31
CA GLY A 227 1.99 -9.46 -6.62
C GLY A 227 2.99 -10.50 -7.09
N HIS A 228 3.91 -10.16 -8.01
CA HIS A 228 4.86 -11.12 -8.59
C HIS A 228 6.32 -10.64 -8.54
N GLY A 229 6.59 -9.50 -7.87
CA GLY A 229 7.95 -8.97 -7.74
C GLY A 229 8.58 -8.43 -9.03
N ASP A 230 7.79 -8.24 -10.08
CA ASP A 230 8.23 -7.96 -11.46
C ASP A 230 7.81 -6.57 -11.98
N VAL A 231 7.13 -5.76 -11.17
CA VAL A 231 6.64 -4.44 -11.53
C VAL A 231 6.89 -3.42 -10.43
N MET A 232 7.33 -2.23 -10.81
CA MET A 232 7.41 -1.07 -9.93
C MET A 232 6.34 -0.05 -10.34
N ALA A 233 5.48 0.35 -9.37
CA ALA A 233 4.45 1.34 -9.61
C ALA A 233 3.90 1.92 -8.30
N GLY A 234 3.23 3.07 -8.41
CA GLY A 234 2.40 3.64 -7.36
C GLY A 234 1.07 4.09 -7.93
N VAL A 235 0.07 4.27 -7.07
CA VAL A 235 -1.24 4.74 -7.50
C VAL A 235 -1.95 5.44 -6.35
N VAL A 236 -2.72 6.48 -6.67
CA VAL A 236 -3.63 7.15 -5.75
C VAL A 236 -5.05 6.99 -6.28
N ALA A 237 -5.94 6.41 -5.49
CA ALA A 237 -7.36 6.35 -5.77
C ALA A 237 -8.07 7.47 -4.99
N CYS A 238 -8.95 8.23 -5.66
CA CYS A 238 -9.56 9.46 -5.13
C CYS A 238 -10.81 9.87 -5.94
N ASP A 239 -11.38 11.05 -5.61
CA ASP A 239 -12.39 11.70 -6.43
C ASP A 239 -11.79 12.22 -7.76
N GLU A 240 -12.64 12.48 -8.74
CA GLU A 240 -12.21 12.92 -10.09
C GLU A 240 -11.57 14.30 -10.07
N GLU A 241 -12.01 15.22 -9.21
CA GLU A 241 -11.39 16.54 -9.10
C GLU A 241 -9.94 16.46 -8.69
N PHE A 242 -9.65 15.66 -7.65
CA PHE A 242 -8.27 15.48 -7.20
C PHE A 242 -7.44 14.68 -8.21
N ALA A 243 -8.05 13.70 -8.87
CA ALA A 243 -7.41 12.92 -9.94
C ALA A 243 -6.97 13.83 -11.11
N GLY A 244 -7.78 14.79 -11.49
CA GLY A 244 -7.41 15.79 -12.51
C GLY A 244 -6.13 16.53 -12.13
N ARG A 245 -6.03 17.02 -10.89
CA ARG A 245 -4.82 17.69 -10.39
C ARG A 245 -3.59 16.76 -10.37
N LEU A 246 -3.79 15.50 -10.00
CA LEU A 246 -2.72 14.51 -10.02
C LEU A 246 -2.22 14.23 -11.45
N ARG A 247 -3.13 14.15 -12.43
CA ARG A 247 -2.77 13.98 -13.86
C ARG A 247 -1.96 15.17 -14.38
N GLN A 248 -2.31 16.40 -13.99
CA GLN A 248 -1.54 17.62 -14.34
C GLN A 248 -0.12 17.56 -13.74
N VAL A 249 0.02 17.19 -12.46
CA VAL A 249 1.34 17.00 -11.83
C VAL A 249 2.11 15.87 -12.51
N ARG A 250 1.48 14.72 -12.78
CA ARG A 250 2.10 13.61 -13.51
C ARG A 250 2.63 14.04 -14.88
N PHE A 251 1.83 14.79 -15.62
CA PHE A 251 2.23 15.33 -16.92
C PHE A 251 3.42 16.26 -16.83
N ALA A 252 3.42 17.19 -15.87
CA ALA A 252 4.47 18.17 -15.68
C ALA A 252 5.79 17.55 -15.19
N THR A 253 5.72 16.58 -14.26
CA THR A 253 6.88 15.95 -13.64
C THR A 253 7.43 14.75 -14.41
N GLY A 254 6.64 14.18 -15.32
CA GLY A 254 7.02 12.99 -16.08
C GLY A 254 6.97 11.68 -15.28
N GLY A 255 6.34 11.65 -14.11
CA GLY A 255 6.19 10.47 -13.26
C GLY A 255 5.24 9.40 -13.82
N VAL A 256 5.21 9.21 -15.14
CA VAL A 256 4.29 8.32 -15.85
C VAL A 256 4.63 6.84 -15.65
N LEU A 257 3.58 6.02 -15.57
CA LEU A 257 3.73 4.57 -15.55
C LEU A 257 3.95 4.04 -16.97
N HIS A 258 4.90 3.13 -17.13
CA HIS A 258 5.12 2.45 -18.42
C HIS A 258 3.94 1.53 -18.77
N PRO A 259 3.46 1.49 -20.05
CA PRO A 259 2.29 0.68 -20.42
C PRO A 259 2.39 -0.80 -20.08
N LEU A 260 3.56 -1.43 -20.23
CA LEU A 260 3.77 -2.82 -19.84
C LEU A 260 3.54 -3.02 -18.33
N ALA A 261 3.99 -2.08 -17.49
CA ALA A 261 3.70 -2.11 -16.06
C ALA A 261 2.19 -2.00 -15.79
N GLY A 262 1.48 -1.13 -16.49
CA GLY A 262 0.01 -1.04 -16.43
C GLY A 262 -0.69 -2.36 -16.78
N TYR A 263 -0.21 -3.05 -17.82
CA TYR A 263 -0.70 -4.38 -18.20
C TYR A 263 -0.44 -5.44 -17.11
N LEU A 264 0.79 -5.51 -16.57
CA LEU A 264 1.14 -6.44 -15.49
C LEU A 264 0.31 -6.20 -14.23
N LEU A 265 0.07 -4.94 -13.89
CA LEU A 265 -0.79 -4.57 -12.76
C LEU A 265 -2.26 -4.98 -12.99
N LEU A 266 -2.83 -4.71 -14.15
CA LEU A 266 -4.19 -5.16 -14.48
C LEU A 266 -4.31 -6.69 -14.40
N ARG A 267 -3.29 -7.40 -14.88
CA ARG A 267 -3.21 -8.86 -14.77
C ARG A 267 -3.10 -9.30 -13.31
N GLY A 268 -2.29 -8.60 -12.50
CA GLY A 268 -2.12 -8.85 -11.07
C GLY A 268 -3.42 -8.67 -10.29
N LEU A 269 -4.20 -7.60 -10.59
CA LEU A 269 -5.49 -7.36 -9.93
C LEU A 269 -6.48 -8.50 -10.12
N ALA A 270 -6.49 -9.16 -11.28
CA ALA A 270 -7.42 -10.26 -11.56
C ALA A 270 -7.26 -11.45 -10.59
N THR A 271 -6.09 -11.62 -9.99
CA THR A 271 -5.79 -12.68 -9.01
C THR A 271 -5.59 -12.15 -7.58
N LEU A 272 -5.70 -10.83 -7.38
CA LEU A 272 -5.44 -10.21 -6.08
C LEU A 272 -6.24 -10.85 -4.94
N PRO A 273 -7.58 -11.06 -5.05
CA PRO A 273 -8.36 -11.61 -3.95
C PRO A 273 -7.95 -13.03 -3.57
N VAL A 274 -7.58 -13.87 -4.54
CA VAL A 274 -7.18 -15.25 -4.28
C VAL A 274 -5.80 -15.31 -3.65
N ARG A 275 -4.86 -14.49 -4.14
CA ARG A 275 -3.49 -14.41 -3.58
C ARG A 275 -3.50 -13.88 -2.14
N VAL A 276 -4.19 -12.77 -1.90
CA VAL A 276 -4.25 -12.17 -0.57
C VAL A 276 -4.89 -13.13 0.43
N ARG A 277 -5.98 -13.81 0.07
CA ARG A 277 -6.64 -14.76 0.99
C ARG A 277 -5.76 -15.98 1.31
N ALA A 278 -5.11 -16.55 0.31
CA ALA A 278 -4.22 -17.69 0.50
C ALA A 278 -2.99 -17.32 1.35
N ALA A 279 -2.31 -16.23 1.01
CA ALA A 279 -1.17 -15.74 1.79
C ALA A 279 -1.57 -15.32 3.22
N SER A 280 -2.78 -14.75 3.41
CA SER A 280 -3.30 -14.43 4.76
C SER A 280 -3.57 -15.68 5.59
N ALA A 281 -4.05 -16.76 5.00
CA ALA A 281 -4.26 -18.03 5.70
C ALA A 281 -2.92 -18.59 6.19
N ASN A 282 -1.91 -18.63 5.32
CA ASN A 282 -0.55 -19.03 5.69
C ASN A 282 0.03 -18.15 6.80
N ALA A 283 -0.14 -16.83 6.69
CA ALA A 283 0.37 -15.88 7.67
C ALA A 283 -0.31 -16.04 9.04
N ALA A 284 -1.61 -16.27 9.09
CA ALA A 284 -2.32 -16.50 10.34
C ALA A 284 -1.81 -17.74 11.06
N GLU A 285 -1.60 -18.84 10.32
CA GLU A 285 -1.04 -20.09 10.86
C GLU A 285 0.39 -19.89 11.38
N LEU A 286 1.26 -19.26 10.59
CA LEU A 286 2.64 -18.98 11.01
C LEU A 286 2.71 -18.03 12.20
N ALA A 287 1.85 -17.01 12.25
CA ALA A 287 1.77 -16.08 13.39
C ALA A 287 1.37 -16.80 14.68
N GLY A 288 0.42 -17.75 14.60
CA GLY A 288 0.03 -18.60 15.74
C GLY A 288 1.18 -19.45 16.23
N ARG A 289 1.91 -20.11 15.31
CA ARG A 289 3.08 -20.95 15.65
C ARG A 289 4.23 -20.12 16.25
N LEU A 290 4.54 -18.96 15.67
CA LEU A 290 5.54 -18.04 16.18
C LEU A 290 5.18 -17.52 17.58
N ALA A 291 3.90 -17.20 17.83
CA ALA A 291 3.45 -16.74 19.14
C ALA A 291 3.56 -17.81 20.25
N ALA A 292 3.51 -19.08 19.88
CA ALA A 292 3.69 -20.20 20.80
C ALA A 292 5.16 -20.61 20.97
N ASP A 293 6.08 -20.06 20.18
CA ASP A 293 7.49 -20.47 20.19
C ASP A 293 8.29 -19.72 21.28
N PRO A 294 8.99 -20.43 22.21
CA PRO A 294 9.74 -19.80 23.28
C PRO A 294 10.96 -18.97 22.84
N ARG A 295 11.40 -19.07 21.58
CA ARG A 295 12.49 -18.27 20.99
C ARG A 295 12.01 -16.90 20.51
N VAL A 296 10.69 -16.74 20.37
CA VAL A 296 10.03 -15.51 19.93
C VAL A 296 9.57 -14.71 21.13
N ALA A 297 9.97 -13.45 21.21
CA ALA A 297 9.64 -12.56 22.30
C ALA A 297 8.24 -11.94 22.14
N ARG A 298 7.87 -11.62 20.90
CA ARG A 298 6.59 -10.97 20.57
C ARG A 298 6.24 -11.21 19.11
N VAL A 299 4.94 -11.33 18.83
CA VAL A 299 4.40 -11.38 17.45
C VAL A 299 3.39 -10.25 17.29
N HIS A 300 3.49 -9.56 16.16
CA HIS A 300 2.55 -8.55 15.71
C HIS A 300 1.86 -9.11 14.46
N TYR A 301 0.55 -9.21 14.53
CA TYR A 301 -0.29 -9.65 13.41
C TYR A 301 -1.61 -8.88 13.45
N PRO A 302 -2.05 -8.24 12.33
CA PRO A 302 -3.22 -7.40 12.34
C PRO A 302 -4.52 -8.21 12.58
N ARG A 303 -5.51 -7.60 13.23
CA ARG A 303 -6.83 -8.22 13.43
C ARG A 303 -7.61 -8.39 12.12
N ILE A 304 -7.40 -7.47 11.17
CA ILE A 304 -7.98 -7.60 9.82
C ILE A 304 -7.35 -8.73 9.03
N GLY A 305 -6.30 -9.39 9.56
CA GLY A 305 -5.52 -10.39 8.86
C GLY A 305 -4.49 -9.76 7.93
N GLY A 306 -4.22 -10.44 6.82
CA GLY A 306 -3.21 -10.02 5.84
C GLY A 306 -2.02 -10.96 5.84
N ALA A 307 -1.12 -10.75 4.88
CA ALA A 307 0.01 -11.64 4.67
C ALA A 307 1.33 -11.13 5.28
N MET A 308 1.25 -10.10 6.14
CA MET A 308 2.41 -9.57 6.85
C MET A 308 2.43 -10.06 8.29
N ILE A 309 3.60 -10.49 8.76
CA ILE A 309 3.89 -10.77 10.17
C ILE A 309 5.10 -9.93 10.57
N ALA A 310 5.07 -9.32 11.74
CA ALA A 310 6.27 -8.80 12.36
C ALA A 310 6.48 -9.52 13.70
N PHE A 311 7.72 -9.89 14.02
CA PHE A 311 8.00 -10.61 15.26
C PHE A 311 9.39 -10.25 15.80
N GLU A 312 9.51 -10.33 17.12
CA GLU A 312 10.76 -10.06 17.82
C GLU A 312 11.33 -11.37 18.36
N VAL A 313 12.63 -11.56 18.21
CA VAL A 313 13.33 -12.74 18.71
C VAL A 313 14.17 -12.40 19.93
N TYR A 314 14.36 -13.39 20.84
CA TYR A 314 15.30 -13.23 21.95
C TYR A 314 16.76 -13.28 21.51
N GLY A 315 17.04 -14.02 20.41
CA GLY A 315 18.36 -14.13 19.78
C GLY A 315 18.71 -12.96 18.88
N ASP A 316 19.74 -13.14 18.07
CA ASP A 316 20.15 -12.18 17.04
C ASP A 316 19.25 -12.32 15.81
N PRO A 317 18.50 -11.26 15.40
CA PRO A 317 17.66 -11.31 14.20
C PRO A 317 18.48 -11.56 12.92
N HIS A 318 19.75 -11.19 12.87
CA HIS A 318 20.62 -11.43 11.72
C HIS A 318 20.97 -12.91 11.54
N GLU A 319 21.10 -13.66 12.65
CA GLU A 319 21.28 -15.12 12.59
C GLU A 319 20.04 -15.80 12.02
N VAL A 320 18.84 -15.35 12.40
CA VAL A 320 17.58 -15.87 11.83
C VAL A 320 17.53 -15.64 10.31
N ILE A 321 17.84 -14.41 9.85
CA ILE A 321 17.88 -14.09 8.41
C ILE A 321 18.93 -14.95 7.69
N GLY A 322 20.11 -15.12 8.28
CA GLY A 322 21.18 -15.96 7.69
C GLY A 322 20.87 -17.47 7.68
N GLY A 323 19.92 -17.90 8.54
CA GLY A 323 19.56 -19.32 8.70
C GLY A 323 18.48 -19.81 7.72
N VAL A 324 17.67 -18.93 7.12
CA VAL A 324 16.62 -19.34 6.16
C VAL A 324 17.23 -19.87 4.87
N ARG A 325 16.53 -20.79 4.21
CA ARG A 325 16.97 -21.43 2.96
C ARG A 325 15.90 -21.40 1.87
N LEU A 326 14.63 -21.48 2.26
CA LEU A 326 13.48 -21.37 1.36
C LEU A 326 13.00 -19.92 1.31
N ILE A 327 12.81 -19.32 2.48
CA ILE A 327 12.40 -17.92 2.62
C ILE A 327 13.52 -17.01 2.10
N THR A 328 13.18 -16.05 1.26
CA THR A 328 14.16 -15.16 0.63
C THR A 328 14.48 -13.96 1.52
N PRO A 329 15.73 -13.76 1.98
CA PRO A 329 16.15 -12.52 2.62
C PRO A 329 16.19 -11.36 1.62
N ALA A 330 15.15 -10.53 1.61
CA ALA A 330 15.05 -9.41 0.68
C ALA A 330 14.18 -8.27 1.22
N VAL A 331 14.42 -7.07 0.70
CA VAL A 331 13.47 -5.96 0.83
C VAL A 331 12.25 -6.22 -0.04
N SER A 332 11.19 -5.45 0.18
CA SER A 332 9.90 -5.57 -0.48
C SER A 332 8.93 -6.47 0.27
N LEU A 333 7.78 -6.73 -0.34
CA LEU A 333 6.69 -7.54 0.21
C LEU A 333 5.62 -7.80 -0.85
N GLY A 334 4.68 -8.67 -0.55
CA GLY A 334 3.46 -8.82 -1.35
C GLY A 334 3.64 -9.61 -2.64
N SER A 335 4.79 -10.28 -2.81
CA SER A 335 5.03 -11.25 -3.88
C SER A 335 4.39 -12.59 -3.57
N VAL A 336 4.39 -13.50 -4.55
CA VAL A 336 3.94 -14.89 -4.41
C VAL A 336 4.88 -15.72 -3.53
N ASP A 337 6.14 -15.34 -3.42
CA ASP A 337 7.16 -15.94 -2.57
C ASP A 337 7.28 -15.23 -1.22
N THR A 338 7.74 -15.95 -0.22
CA THR A 338 7.92 -15.44 1.15
C THR A 338 9.24 -14.71 1.30
N LEU A 339 9.16 -13.46 1.82
CA LEU A 339 10.33 -12.60 2.05
C LEU A 339 10.50 -12.29 3.54
N ILE A 340 11.76 -12.26 4.01
CA ILE A 340 12.11 -11.84 5.37
C ILE A 340 13.10 -10.69 5.35
N GLN A 341 12.94 -9.72 6.26
CA GLN A 341 13.90 -8.64 6.45
C GLN A 341 13.98 -8.16 7.90
N HIS A 342 15.06 -7.45 8.23
CA HIS A 342 15.24 -6.68 9.45
C HIS A 342 14.98 -5.19 9.16
N PRO A 343 13.82 -4.63 9.57
CA PRO A 343 13.42 -3.26 9.20
C PRO A 343 14.42 -2.19 9.66
N ALA A 344 14.96 -2.32 10.88
CA ALA A 344 15.89 -1.34 11.43
C ALA A 344 17.22 -1.23 10.66
N SER A 345 17.65 -2.30 9.97
CA SER A 345 18.86 -2.31 9.14
C SER A 345 18.62 -1.83 7.72
N ILE A 346 17.39 -1.91 7.19
CA ILE A 346 17.14 -1.70 5.77
C ILE A 346 16.01 -0.68 5.54
N SER A 347 14.74 -1.09 5.66
CA SER A 347 13.61 -0.28 5.18
C SER A 347 13.34 0.98 6.04
N HIS A 348 13.76 0.98 7.29
CA HIS A 348 13.63 2.09 8.24
C HIS A 348 14.99 2.65 8.69
N ARG A 349 16.09 2.25 8.02
CA ARG A 349 17.43 2.74 8.36
C ARG A 349 17.59 4.23 8.16
N ILE A 350 16.85 4.79 7.19
CA ILE A 350 16.87 6.21 6.87
C ILE A 350 16.15 7.07 7.92
N VAL A 351 15.26 6.49 8.73
CA VAL A 351 14.59 7.16 9.84
C VAL A 351 15.57 7.25 11.02
N ASP A 352 15.58 8.38 11.73
CA ASP A 352 16.41 8.57 12.92
C ASP A 352 16.17 7.44 13.93
N ALA A 353 17.23 7.07 14.67
CA ALA A 353 17.17 5.91 15.58
C ALA A 353 16.24 6.14 16.77
N GLU A 354 16.11 7.37 17.26
CA GLU A 354 15.21 7.71 18.35
C GLU A 354 13.75 7.70 17.88
N ASP A 355 13.46 8.34 16.75
CA ASP A 355 12.16 8.34 16.09
C ASP A 355 11.70 6.92 15.76
N ARG A 356 12.59 6.09 15.22
CA ARG A 356 12.33 4.70 14.91
C ARG A 356 11.94 3.91 16.15
N ARG A 357 12.69 4.04 17.25
CA ARG A 357 12.36 3.38 18.52
C ARG A 357 11.08 3.91 19.14
N GLY A 358 10.86 5.23 19.10
CA GLY A 358 9.63 5.87 19.55
C GLY A 358 8.39 5.37 18.79
N ALA A 359 8.55 5.03 17.51
CA ALA A 359 7.51 4.43 16.68
C ALA A 359 7.36 2.89 16.87
N GLY A 360 8.06 2.28 17.84
CA GLY A 360 7.94 0.86 18.15
C GLY A 360 8.73 -0.08 17.22
N VAL A 361 9.64 0.44 16.41
CA VAL A 361 10.51 -0.36 15.53
C VAL A 361 11.77 -0.74 16.27
N SER A 362 11.75 -1.89 16.92
CA SER A 362 12.88 -2.40 17.72
C SER A 362 14.00 -2.97 16.83
N ASP A 363 15.25 -2.97 17.38
CA ASP A 363 16.40 -3.59 16.72
C ASP A 363 16.35 -5.14 16.75
N ARG A 364 15.28 -5.74 17.30
CA ARG A 364 15.03 -7.19 17.32
C ARG A 364 13.89 -7.58 16.39
N LEU A 365 13.24 -6.60 15.74
CA LEU A 365 12.07 -6.83 14.93
C LEU A 365 12.47 -7.41 13.57
N LEU A 366 11.86 -8.54 13.24
CA LEU A 366 11.85 -9.13 11.91
C LEU A 366 10.50 -8.90 11.26
N ARG A 367 10.48 -8.69 9.95
CA ARG A 367 9.24 -8.60 9.17
C ARG A 367 9.23 -9.69 8.11
N LEU A 368 8.16 -10.49 8.12
CA LEU A 368 7.88 -11.55 7.15
C LEU A 368 6.74 -11.12 6.24
N SER A 369 6.95 -11.17 4.93
CA SER A 369 5.90 -11.09 3.91
C SER A 369 5.62 -12.49 3.43
N VAL A 370 4.52 -13.06 3.87
CA VAL A 370 4.19 -14.47 3.60
C VAL A 370 3.63 -14.61 2.20
N GLY A 371 4.10 -15.61 1.47
CA GLY A 371 3.71 -15.96 0.11
C GLY A 371 2.70 -17.11 0.05
N LEU A 372 2.74 -17.82 -1.06
CA LEU A 372 1.78 -18.86 -1.42
C LEU A 372 2.34 -20.29 -1.29
N GLU A 373 3.56 -20.42 -0.78
CA GLU A 373 4.20 -21.70 -0.55
C GLU A 373 3.39 -22.54 0.46
N ASP A 374 3.66 -23.85 0.51
CA ASP A 374 3.10 -24.69 1.56
C ASP A 374 3.52 -24.19 2.94
N VAL A 375 2.55 -24.03 3.84
CA VAL A 375 2.78 -23.43 5.16
C VAL A 375 3.72 -24.28 6.03
N GLU A 376 3.74 -25.60 5.83
CA GLU A 376 4.63 -26.48 6.59
C GLU A 376 6.08 -26.35 6.14
N ASP A 377 6.33 -26.17 4.84
CA ASP A 377 7.66 -25.91 4.31
C ASP A 377 8.22 -24.58 4.85
N LEU A 378 7.37 -23.53 4.88
CA LEU A 378 7.71 -22.24 5.48
C LEU A 378 8.02 -22.36 6.97
N TRP A 379 7.20 -23.12 7.71
CA TRP A 379 7.43 -23.32 9.13
C TRP A 379 8.72 -24.07 9.41
N GLN A 380 9.03 -25.14 8.67
CA GLN A 380 10.28 -25.89 8.82
C GLN A 380 11.50 -25.00 8.56
N ASP A 381 11.42 -24.08 7.61
CA ASP A 381 12.49 -23.14 7.32
C ASP A 381 12.68 -22.13 8.48
N LEU A 382 11.59 -21.58 9.03
CA LEU A 382 11.61 -20.69 10.18
C LEU A 382 12.09 -21.40 11.44
N ASP A 383 11.56 -22.60 11.75
CA ASP A 383 11.93 -23.38 12.94
C ASP A 383 13.43 -23.68 12.98
N ARG A 384 13.97 -24.08 11.81
CA ARG A 384 15.43 -24.28 11.66
C ARG A 384 16.20 -22.97 11.85
N SER A 385 15.76 -21.87 11.27
CA SER A 385 16.46 -20.58 11.31
C SER A 385 16.45 -19.93 12.69
N LEU A 386 15.43 -20.18 13.50
CA LEU A 386 15.35 -19.75 14.89
C LEU A 386 16.37 -20.47 15.81
N GLY A 387 17.04 -21.53 15.32
CA GLY A 387 18.06 -22.27 16.05
C GLY A 387 17.51 -23.22 17.11
N GLU A 388 18.39 -23.78 17.94
CA GLU A 388 17.98 -24.74 18.97
C GLU A 388 17.07 -24.09 20.01
N ARG A 389 16.01 -24.80 20.39
CA ARG A 389 15.15 -24.42 21.52
C ARG A 389 16.00 -24.48 22.77
N ARG A 390 16.39 -23.35 23.38
CA ARG A 390 17.02 -23.31 24.70
C ARG A 390 16.06 -24.02 25.65
N GLY A 391 16.45 -25.20 26.08
CA GLY A 391 15.66 -25.99 27.06
C GLY A 391 15.30 -25.07 28.23
N THR A 392 14.09 -25.19 28.72
CA THR A 392 13.59 -24.53 29.93
C THR A 392 14.70 -24.59 30.97
N MET A 393 15.34 -23.44 31.28
CA MET A 393 16.22 -23.35 32.44
C MET A 393 15.38 -23.78 33.63
N SER A 394 15.59 -25.03 34.06
CA SER A 394 15.16 -25.51 35.38
C SER A 394 15.62 -24.44 36.36
N ARG A 395 14.69 -23.74 36.98
CA ARG A 395 14.93 -22.97 38.19
C ARG A 395 15.30 -23.98 39.26
N THR A 396 16.56 -24.43 39.28
CA THR A 396 17.15 -25.02 40.48
C THR A 396 17.24 -23.89 41.50
N VAL A 397 16.20 -23.81 42.32
CA VAL A 397 16.24 -23.10 43.59
C VAL A 397 17.35 -23.78 44.39
N ARG A 398 18.52 -23.14 44.49
CA ARG A 398 19.52 -23.53 45.48
C ARG A 398 18.86 -23.30 46.84
N PRO A 399 18.76 -24.32 47.74
CA PRO A 399 18.31 -24.09 49.09
C PRO A 399 19.32 -23.16 49.77
N ALA A 400 18.81 -22.15 50.46
CA ALA A 400 19.58 -21.23 51.26
C ALA A 400 20.41 -22.03 52.26
N GLY A 401 21.73 -21.93 52.15
CA GLY A 401 22.67 -22.57 53.06
C GLY A 401 22.47 -22.07 54.50
N VAL A 402 22.26 -23.03 55.37
CA VAL A 402 22.31 -22.92 56.82
C VAL A 402 23.66 -22.31 57.21
N ARG A 403 23.63 -21.19 57.93
CA ARG A 403 24.82 -20.63 58.61
C ARG A 403 25.15 -21.50 59.81
N ASP A 404 26.27 -22.20 59.79
CA ASP A 404 26.88 -22.75 60.98
C ASP A 404 27.77 -21.71 61.61
N SER A 405 27.43 -21.43 62.84
CA SER A 405 28.17 -20.61 63.78
C SER A 405 29.24 -21.47 64.48
N LYS A 406 30.53 -21.08 64.41
CA LYS A 406 31.66 -21.29 65.34
C LYS A 406 32.90 -20.85 64.56
N GLY A 407 33.65 -19.83 64.88
CA GLY A 407 34.26 -19.48 66.13
C GLY A 407 35.75 -19.73 66.04
N VAL A 408 36.57 -18.65 66.28
CA VAL A 408 37.96 -18.60 66.79
C VAL A 408 39.12 -18.58 65.77
N SER A 409 39.69 -17.36 65.61
CA SER A 409 41.06 -16.91 65.85
C SER A 409 42.26 -17.79 65.37
N LEU A 410 43.01 -17.28 64.45
CA LEU A 410 44.39 -16.71 64.59
C LEU A 410 44.82 -16.08 63.28
#